data_7b26898de64795545a90d9385bd57951
#
_entry.id   7b26898de64795545a90d9385bd57951
#
_cell.length_a   1.000
_cell.length_b   1.000
_cell.length_c   1.000
_cell.angle_alpha   90.00
_cell.angle_beta   90.00
_cell.angle_gamma   90.00
#
_symmetry.space_group_name_H-M   'P 1'
#
loop_
_entity.id
_entity.type
_entity.pdbx_description
1 polymer ?
#
loop_
_entity_poly.entity_id
_entity_poly.type
_entity_poly.pdbx_seq_one_letter_code
_entity_poly.pdbx_strand_id
1 'polypeptide(L)'
;IPFRSNIKIVGKQIFIASQDNVIFSVNVENGDINWQVSSSITFLKSDFINNFSIDEINNNLFFINTSGQLYSINYASQKINWVLNFKESFSSSDTDLFLSQPIVIKNNILVVSTGNAIISYNTLNGTRNWDFPSNSILKPVITKNYTYIFSKNNLLICIENITGEVLWSKNIYSSLSNKIQSKIDKFVELKIANSKLILFSKSGYFLSLNHNSGNVEYIKKISKNGINSEIAFTNNNMFLIDRNNKLLEFN
;
A
#
# COMPACT_ATOMS: atom_id res chain seq x y z
N ILE A 1 -21.17 -4.31 -14.25
CA ILE A 1 -19.90 -3.53 -14.22
C ILE A 1 -18.93 -4.28 -13.32
N PRO A 2 -17.76 -4.74 -13.80
CA PRO A 2 -16.78 -5.41 -12.96
C PRO A 2 -16.16 -4.43 -11.95
N PHE A 3 -16.09 -4.82 -10.68
CA PHE A 3 -15.35 -4.10 -9.67
C PHE A 3 -13.89 -4.51 -9.70
N ARG A 4 -12.99 -3.54 -9.60
CA ARG A 4 -11.52 -3.71 -9.71
C ARG A 4 -10.77 -2.92 -8.63
N SER A 5 -11.30 -2.91 -7.42
CA SER A 5 -10.64 -2.28 -6.27
C SER A 5 -10.55 -3.23 -5.09
N ASN A 6 -9.67 -2.89 -4.14
CA ASN A 6 -9.80 -3.42 -2.80
C ASN A 6 -11.11 -2.90 -2.17
N ILE A 7 -11.73 -3.71 -1.33
CA ILE A 7 -12.93 -3.34 -0.60
C ILE A 7 -12.49 -2.64 0.70
N LYS A 8 -13.15 -1.52 1.01
CA LYS A 8 -13.00 -0.82 2.30
C LYS A 8 -14.35 -0.69 2.96
N ILE A 9 -14.38 -0.90 4.27
CA ILE A 9 -15.61 -0.81 5.07
C ILE A 9 -15.38 0.21 6.19
N VAL A 10 -16.28 1.17 6.28
CA VAL A 10 -16.32 2.16 7.37
C VAL A 10 -17.75 2.28 7.87
N GLY A 11 -17.98 1.93 9.13
CA GLY A 11 -19.32 1.88 9.69
C GLY A 11 -20.25 1.00 8.86
N LYS A 12 -21.32 1.58 8.34
CA LYS A 12 -22.32 0.90 7.50
C LYS A 12 -22.10 1.06 5.99
N GLN A 13 -20.94 1.55 5.56
CA GLN A 13 -20.63 1.80 4.17
C GLN A 13 -19.49 0.89 3.66
N ILE A 14 -19.67 0.34 2.48
CA ILE A 14 -18.65 -0.35 1.70
C ILE A 14 -18.23 0.59 0.58
N PHE A 15 -16.92 0.80 0.41
CA PHE A 15 -16.36 1.54 -0.71
C PHE A 15 -15.69 0.58 -1.69
N ILE A 16 -16.07 0.69 -2.96
CA ILE A 16 -15.54 -0.11 -4.07
C ILE A 16 -15.44 0.77 -5.32
N ALA A 17 -14.55 0.42 -6.25
CA ALA A 17 -14.49 1.06 -7.56
C ALA A 17 -14.61 0.05 -8.69
N SER A 18 -15.27 0.49 -9.77
CA SER A 18 -15.35 -0.26 -11.00
C SER A 18 -14.09 -0.10 -11.85
N GLN A 19 -13.93 -0.96 -12.86
CA GLN A 19 -12.87 -0.82 -13.87
C GLN A 19 -13.00 0.46 -14.72
N ASP A 20 -14.18 1.10 -14.72
CA ASP A 20 -14.43 2.38 -15.41
C ASP A 20 -14.12 3.59 -14.51
N ASN A 21 -13.41 3.37 -13.38
CA ASN A 21 -13.02 4.39 -12.42
C ASN A 21 -14.19 5.13 -11.74
N VAL A 22 -15.32 4.47 -11.62
CA VAL A 22 -16.46 4.95 -10.82
C VAL A 22 -16.35 4.38 -9.42
N ILE A 23 -16.42 5.26 -8.44
CA ILE A 23 -16.38 4.94 -7.02
C ILE A 23 -17.81 4.82 -6.51
N PHE A 24 -18.09 3.77 -5.76
CA PHE A 24 -19.40 3.51 -5.16
C PHE A 24 -19.27 3.45 -3.64
N SER A 25 -20.23 4.03 -2.96
CA SER A 25 -20.55 3.71 -1.58
C SER A 25 -21.81 2.84 -1.57
N VAL A 26 -21.71 1.70 -0.93
CA VAL A 26 -22.77 0.70 -0.85
C VAL A 26 -23.13 0.46 0.61
N ASN A 27 -24.40 0.32 0.92
CA ASN A 27 -24.87 0.00 2.25
C ASN A 27 -24.53 -1.47 2.60
N VAL A 28 -23.89 -1.69 3.75
CA VAL A 28 -23.50 -3.04 4.21
C VAL A 28 -24.70 -3.96 4.44
N GLU A 29 -25.85 -3.40 4.91
CA GLU A 29 -26.98 -4.20 5.37
C GLU A 29 -27.83 -4.74 4.21
N ASN A 30 -28.03 -3.93 3.16
CA ASN A 30 -28.98 -4.27 2.09
C ASN A 30 -28.34 -4.28 0.67
N GLY A 31 -27.09 -3.82 0.55
CA GLY A 31 -26.39 -3.78 -0.74
C GLY A 31 -26.80 -2.61 -1.66
N ASP A 32 -27.63 -1.69 -1.19
CA ASP A 32 -28.05 -0.53 -1.96
C ASP A 32 -26.90 0.47 -2.18
N ILE A 33 -26.87 1.10 -3.34
CA ILE A 33 -25.91 2.16 -3.62
C ILE A 33 -26.36 3.44 -2.91
N ASN A 34 -25.57 3.88 -1.93
CA ASN A 34 -25.79 5.15 -1.24
C ASN A 34 -25.49 6.34 -2.17
N TRP A 35 -24.34 6.26 -2.86
CA TRP A 35 -23.87 7.27 -3.82
C TRP A 35 -22.79 6.71 -4.73
N GLN A 36 -22.54 7.41 -5.83
CA GLN A 36 -21.44 7.14 -6.73
C GLN A 36 -20.75 8.43 -7.19
N VAL A 37 -19.45 8.36 -7.43
CA VAL A 37 -18.65 9.47 -7.97
C VAL A 37 -17.82 8.92 -9.14
N SER A 38 -17.97 9.53 -10.29
CA SER A 38 -17.14 9.24 -11.46
C SER A 38 -15.87 10.08 -11.39
N SER A 39 -14.71 9.44 -11.51
CA SER A 39 -13.48 10.14 -11.83
C SER A 39 -13.45 10.48 -13.33
N SER A 40 -12.38 11.08 -13.84
CA SER A 40 -12.29 11.38 -15.27
C SER A 40 -12.55 10.14 -16.13
N ILE A 41 -13.28 10.32 -17.22
CA ILE A 41 -13.53 9.27 -18.20
C ILE A 41 -12.19 8.89 -18.85
N THR A 42 -11.83 7.62 -18.76
CA THR A 42 -10.67 7.06 -19.45
C THR A 42 -11.11 5.84 -20.26
N PHE A 43 -10.60 5.72 -21.48
CA PHE A 43 -10.78 4.52 -22.29
C PHE A 43 -9.90 3.36 -21.83
N LEU A 44 -8.93 3.63 -20.95
CA LEU A 44 -8.02 2.65 -20.42
C LEU A 44 -8.70 1.86 -19.31
N LYS A 45 -9.07 0.61 -19.61
CA LYS A 45 -9.53 -0.34 -18.60
C LYS A 45 -8.36 -1.14 -18.09
N SER A 46 -8.24 -1.25 -16.78
CA SER A 46 -7.15 -1.99 -16.16
C SER A 46 -7.67 -3.26 -15.50
N ASP A 47 -6.90 -4.34 -15.65
CA ASP A 47 -7.07 -5.55 -14.82
C ASP A 47 -6.40 -5.39 -13.45
N PHE A 48 -5.68 -4.30 -13.22
CA PHE A 48 -5.06 -4.01 -11.93
C PHE A 48 -6.11 -3.57 -10.91
N ILE A 49 -5.84 -3.92 -9.67
CA ILE A 49 -6.69 -3.53 -8.55
C ILE A 49 -6.44 -2.06 -8.24
N ASN A 50 -7.45 -1.23 -8.46
CA ASN A 50 -7.44 0.16 -8.02
C ASN A 50 -7.47 0.22 -6.49
N ASN A 51 -6.61 1.03 -5.92
CA ASN A 51 -6.42 1.04 -4.48
C ASN A 51 -7.08 2.25 -3.83
N PHE A 52 -7.84 1.96 -2.78
CA PHE A 52 -8.36 2.96 -1.86
C PHE A 52 -7.53 3.04 -0.59
N SER A 53 -7.49 4.23 -0.03
CA SER A 53 -7.20 4.44 1.38
C SER A 53 -8.22 5.37 2.00
N ILE A 54 -8.54 5.17 3.27
CA ILE A 54 -9.56 5.91 3.97
C ILE A 54 -8.95 6.53 5.23
N ASP A 55 -9.19 7.82 5.40
CA ASP A 55 -8.97 8.56 6.63
C ASP A 55 -10.33 8.75 7.32
N GLU A 56 -10.61 7.90 8.29
CA GLU A 56 -11.87 7.91 9.03
C GLU A 56 -12.03 9.15 9.91
N ILE A 57 -10.92 9.72 10.38
CA ILE A 57 -10.93 10.90 11.25
C ILE A 57 -11.47 12.13 10.50
N ASN A 58 -11.01 12.31 9.26
CA ASN A 58 -11.39 13.45 8.43
C ASN A 58 -12.49 13.12 7.40
N ASN A 59 -13.06 11.93 7.45
CA ASN A 59 -14.06 11.41 6.50
C ASN A 59 -13.57 11.48 5.04
N ASN A 60 -12.29 11.24 4.79
CA ASN A 60 -11.71 11.33 3.45
C ASN A 60 -11.39 9.94 2.87
N LEU A 61 -11.80 9.75 1.64
CA LEU A 61 -11.43 8.62 0.80
C LEU A 61 -10.43 9.09 -0.26
N PHE A 62 -9.37 8.32 -0.45
CA PHE A 62 -8.34 8.58 -1.46
C PHE A 62 -8.33 7.46 -2.48
N PHE A 63 -8.37 7.82 -3.75
CA PHE A 63 -8.48 6.90 -4.87
C PHE A 63 -7.58 7.35 -6.03
N ILE A 64 -6.77 6.44 -6.56
CA ILE A 64 -6.02 6.65 -7.81
C ILE A 64 -6.73 5.91 -8.92
N ASN A 65 -7.08 6.63 -9.98
CA ASN A 65 -7.66 6.04 -11.17
C ASN A 65 -6.57 5.51 -12.14
N THR A 66 -7.01 4.79 -13.17
CA THR A 66 -6.12 4.20 -14.19
C THR A 66 -5.37 5.22 -15.04
N SER A 67 -5.80 6.48 -15.03
CA SER A 67 -5.13 7.61 -15.70
C SER A 67 -4.08 8.29 -14.84
N GLY A 68 -3.84 7.84 -13.60
CA GLY A 68 -2.87 8.44 -12.70
C GLY A 68 -3.36 9.71 -12.00
N GLN A 69 -4.68 9.88 -11.86
CA GLN A 69 -5.25 10.96 -11.06
C GLN A 69 -5.60 10.46 -9.67
N LEU A 70 -5.10 11.13 -8.65
CA LEU A 70 -5.40 10.90 -7.24
C LEU A 70 -6.49 11.86 -6.79
N TYR A 71 -7.60 11.32 -6.35
CA TYR A 71 -8.73 12.04 -5.81
C TYR A 71 -8.74 11.96 -4.29
N SER A 72 -9.00 13.09 -3.63
CA SER A 72 -9.46 13.14 -2.24
C SER A 72 -10.94 13.49 -2.24
N ILE A 73 -11.76 12.61 -1.68
CA ILE A 73 -13.21 12.74 -1.65
C ILE A 73 -13.67 12.68 -0.20
N ASN A 74 -14.39 13.71 0.24
CA ASN A 74 -15.07 13.61 1.53
C ASN A 74 -16.32 12.74 1.36
N TYR A 75 -16.29 11.54 1.94
CA TYR A 75 -17.35 10.56 1.73
C TYR A 75 -18.64 10.86 2.51
N ALA A 76 -18.61 11.76 3.50
CA ALA A 76 -19.80 12.21 4.21
C ALA A 76 -20.55 13.28 3.41
N SER A 77 -19.85 14.26 2.85
CA SER A 77 -20.44 15.33 2.02
C SER A 77 -20.49 15.01 0.53
N GLN A 78 -19.85 13.93 0.09
CA GLN A 78 -19.75 13.46 -1.31
C GLN A 78 -19.02 14.46 -2.23
N LYS A 79 -18.20 15.34 -1.67
CA LYS A 79 -17.48 16.37 -2.41
C LYS A 79 -16.03 15.98 -2.64
N ILE A 80 -15.51 16.31 -3.82
CA ILE A 80 -14.08 16.23 -4.12
C ILE A 80 -13.40 17.40 -3.42
N ASN A 81 -12.44 17.11 -2.54
CA ASN A 81 -11.65 18.12 -1.86
C ASN A 81 -10.55 18.67 -2.78
N TRP A 82 -9.82 17.75 -3.43
CA TRP A 82 -8.74 18.06 -4.35
C TRP A 82 -8.43 16.88 -5.28
N VAL A 83 -7.74 17.18 -6.38
CA VAL A 83 -7.27 16.19 -7.36
C VAL A 83 -5.82 16.49 -7.72
N LEU A 84 -4.99 15.47 -7.80
CA LEU A 84 -3.62 15.54 -8.30
C LEU A 84 -3.47 14.69 -9.56
N ASN A 85 -2.70 15.18 -10.53
CA ASN A 85 -2.42 14.45 -11.76
C ASN A 85 -0.94 14.06 -11.83
N PHE A 86 -0.66 12.74 -11.75
CA PHE A 86 0.71 12.23 -11.80
C PHE A 86 1.25 12.08 -13.22
N LYS A 87 0.41 11.99 -14.26
CA LYS A 87 0.87 11.88 -15.63
C LYS A 87 1.56 13.15 -16.15
N GLU A 88 1.12 14.30 -15.71
CA GLU A 88 1.75 15.58 -16.09
C GLU A 88 3.18 15.72 -15.53
N SER A 89 3.45 15.04 -14.42
CA SER A 89 4.76 15.04 -13.76
C SER A 89 5.75 14.01 -14.32
N PHE A 90 5.26 13.03 -15.09
CA PHE A 90 6.06 11.96 -15.67
C PHE A 90 5.71 11.87 -17.15
N SER A 91 6.69 12.00 -18.04
CA SER A 91 6.56 11.94 -19.50
C SER A 91 6.12 10.52 -19.98
N SER A 92 4.93 10.10 -19.56
CA SER A 92 4.28 8.87 -20.03
C SER A 92 3.33 9.20 -21.16
N SER A 93 3.21 8.30 -22.14
CA SER A 93 2.22 8.45 -23.20
C SER A 93 0.80 8.41 -22.63
N ASP A 94 -0.14 9.11 -23.25
CA ASP A 94 -1.57 9.11 -22.82
C ASP A 94 -2.22 7.72 -22.87
N THR A 95 -1.56 6.77 -23.53
CA THR A 95 -2.02 5.38 -23.69
C THR A 95 -1.52 4.45 -22.57
N ASP A 96 -0.58 4.87 -21.72
CA ASP A 96 -0.02 4.02 -20.69
C ASP A 96 -0.89 4.01 -19.44
N LEU A 97 -1.13 2.80 -18.91
CA LEU A 97 -1.79 2.63 -17.62
C LEU A 97 -0.87 3.11 -16.49
N PHE A 98 -1.45 3.87 -15.58
CA PHE A 98 -0.73 4.30 -14.40
C PHE A 98 -0.72 3.19 -13.34
N LEU A 99 0.47 2.65 -13.09
CA LEU A 99 0.68 1.61 -12.09
C LEU A 99 1.23 2.22 -10.81
N SER A 100 0.49 2.10 -9.72
CA SER A 100 0.94 2.48 -8.38
C SER A 100 0.86 1.30 -7.42
N GLN A 101 1.68 1.32 -6.37
CA GLN A 101 1.46 0.49 -5.19
C GLN A 101 0.26 1.04 -4.39
N PRO A 102 -0.34 0.22 -3.51
CA PRO A 102 -1.43 0.69 -2.67
C PRO A 102 -1.07 1.98 -1.93
N ILE A 103 -1.96 2.96 -2.01
CA ILE A 103 -1.86 4.21 -1.27
C ILE A 103 -1.88 3.91 0.21
N VAL A 104 -1.01 4.56 0.98
CA VAL A 104 -0.96 4.41 2.43
C VAL A 104 -1.16 5.77 3.09
N ILE A 105 -1.97 5.78 4.14
CA ILE A 105 -2.28 6.98 4.91
C ILE A 105 -2.04 6.73 6.38
N LYS A 106 -1.46 7.72 7.06
CA LYS A 106 -1.39 7.81 8.51
C LYS A 106 -1.07 9.24 8.97
N ASN A 107 -1.75 9.73 10.00
CA ASN A 107 -1.46 11.03 10.62
C ASN A 107 -1.37 12.20 9.61
N ASN A 108 -2.36 12.35 8.77
CA ASN A 108 -2.41 13.36 7.69
C ASN A 108 -1.30 13.25 6.63
N ILE A 109 -0.58 12.15 6.62
CA ILE A 109 0.43 11.83 5.61
C ILE A 109 -0.14 10.78 4.67
N LEU A 110 -0.13 11.07 3.39
CA LEU A 110 -0.45 10.16 2.31
C LEU A 110 0.83 9.86 1.54
N VAL A 111 1.13 8.58 1.32
CA VAL A 111 2.28 8.15 0.53
C VAL A 111 1.80 7.38 -0.68
N VAL A 112 2.26 7.83 -1.84
CA VAL A 112 2.04 7.20 -3.14
C VAL A 112 3.38 6.70 -3.68
N SER A 113 3.43 5.44 -4.12
CA SER A 113 4.56 4.90 -4.85
C SER A 113 4.18 4.74 -6.31
N THR A 114 4.83 5.50 -7.17
CA THR A 114 4.72 5.41 -8.63
C THR A 114 5.80 4.48 -9.18
N GLY A 115 5.87 4.33 -10.50
CA GLY A 115 6.93 3.55 -11.15
C GLY A 115 8.35 4.05 -10.84
N ASN A 116 8.53 5.36 -10.63
CA ASN A 116 9.84 6.02 -10.55
C ASN A 116 10.07 6.83 -9.27
N ALA A 117 9.02 7.14 -8.52
CA ALA A 117 9.11 7.98 -7.33
C ALA A 117 8.17 7.53 -6.22
N ILE A 118 8.55 7.86 -5.00
CA ILE A 118 7.68 7.81 -3.83
C ILE A 118 7.44 9.25 -3.41
N ILE A 119 6.18 9.61 -3.26
CA ILE A 119 5.79 10.99 -3.01
C ILE A 119 4.88 11.01 -1.79
N SER A 120 5.16 11.93 -0.89
CA SER A 120 4.32 12.21 0.27
C SER A 120 3.50 13.48 0.08
N TYR A 121 2.24 13.40 0.44
CA TYR A 121 1.30 14.51 0.41
C TYR A 121 0.61 14.69 1.75
N ASN A 122 0.22 15.92 2.02
CA ASN A 122 -0.69 16.23 3.11
C ASN A 122 -2.12 15.83 2.71
N THR A 123 -2.79 15.03 3.53
CA THR A 123 -4.13 14.53 3.22
C THR A 123 -5.21 15.61 3.17
N LEU A 124 -5.03 16.71 3.91
CA LEU A 124 -6.05 17.74 4.05
C LEU A 124 -6.14 18.66 2.81
N ASN A 125 -5.01 19.00 2.22
CA ASN A 125 -4.94 19.99 1.16
C ASN A 125 -4.24 19.52 -0.12
N GLY A 126 -3.68 18.32 -0.15
CA GLY A 126 -2.99 17.75 -1.31
C GLY A 126 -1.62 18.39 -1.58
N THR A 127 -1.07 19.21 -0.67
CA THR A 127 0.28 19.76 -0.86
C THR A 127 1.33 18.65 -0.72
N ARG A 128 2.35 18.70 -1.59
CA ARG A 128 3.48 17.77 -1.51
C ARG A 128 4.37 18.11 -0.32
N ASN A 129 4.64 17.12 0.52
CA ASN A 129 5.58 17.24 1.63
C ASN A 129 7.01 17.02 1.14
N TRP A 130 7.24 15.88 0.47
CA TRP A 130 8.53 15.48 -0.08
C TRP A 130 8.35 14.46 -1.21
N ASP A 131 9.40 14.25 -1.99
CA ASP A 131 9.50 13.17 -2.96
C ASP A 131 10.88 12.51 -2.90
N PHE A 132 10.92 11.22 -3.24
CA PHE A 132 12.11 10.40 -3.21
C PHE A 132 12.22 9.62 -4.53
N PRO A 133 13.36 9.72 -5.27
CA PRO A 133 13.52 9.12 -6.60
C PRO A 133 13.77 7.61 -6.52
N SER A 134 12.78 6.86 -6.08
CA SER A 134 12.78 5.41 -6.00
C SER A 134 11.37 4.90 -6.13
N ASN A 135 11.21 3.60 -6.23
CA ASN A 135 9.90 2.96 -6.14
C ASN A 135 9.88 1.97 -4.98
N SER A 136 8.68 1.69 -4.46
CA SER A 136 8.44 0.57 -3.55
C SER A 136 7.81 -0.56 -4.32
N ILE A 137 8.35 -1.78 -4.19
CA ILE A 137 7.73 -2.99 -4.76
C ILE A 137 6.75 -3.65 -3.78
N LEU A 138 6.78 -3.21 -2.53
CA LEU A 138 5.83 -3.59 -1.49
C LEU A 138 5.04 -2.38 -1.05
N LYS A 139 3.88 -2.62 -0.46
CA LYS A 139 3.09 -1.57 0.20
C LYS A 139 3.96 -0.87 1.25
N PRO A 140 4.14 0.46 1.19
CA PRO A 140 4.88 1.20 2.21
C PRO A 140 4.26 1.05 3.60
N VAL A 141 5.08 1.19 4.64
CA VAL A 141 4.62 1.23 6.02
C VAL A 141 4.88 2.61 6.60
N ILE A 142 3.84 3.28 7.10
CA ILE A 142 3.94 4.59 7.74
C ILE A 142 3.74 4.44 9.24
N THR A 143 4.67 5.00 10.02
CA THR A 143 4.54 5.20 11.47
C THR A 143 4.25 6.68 11.77
N LYS A 144 4.28 7.08 13.02
CA LYS A 144 4.14 8.50 13.39
C LYS A 144 5.24 9.36 12.76
N ASN A 145 6.49 8.89 12.78
CA ASN A 145 7.65 9.68 12.39
C ASN A 145 8.33 9.22 11.11
N TYR A 146 8.11 7.97 10.67
CA TYR A 146 8.89 7.34 9.61
C TYR A 146 8.02 6.64 8.57
N THR A 147 8.47 6.68 7.34
CA THR A 147 7.98 5.87 6.22
C THR A 147 9.03 4.84 5.84
N TYR A 148 8.65 3.58 5.78
CA TYR A 148 9.50 2.47 5.36
C TYR A 148 9.06 1.97 4.00
N ILE A 149 10.02 1.82 3.10
CA ILE A 149 9.80 1.34 1.72
C ILE A 149 10.75 0.21 1.40
N PHE A 150 10.33 -0.70 0.53
CA PHE A 150 11.15 -1.78 0.05
C PHE A 150 11.30 -1.69 -1.48
N SER A 151 12.51 -1.35 -1.94
CA SER A 151 12.79 -1.05 -3.35
C SER A 151 13.07 -2.29 -4.19
N LYS A 152 13.09 -2.11 -5.52
CA LYS A 152 13.46 -3.17 -6.48
C LYS A 152 14.87 -3.75 -6.25
N ASN A 153 15.78 -2.97 -5.68
CA ASN A 153 17.16 -3.41 -5.41
C ASN A 153 17.30 -4.11 -4.05
N ASN A 154 16.17 -4.57 -3.47
CA ASN A 154 16.11 -5.19 -2.14
C ASN A 154 16.60 -4.28 -1.01
N LEU A 155 16.53 -2.97 -1.22
CA LEU A 155 16.82 -1.99 -0.18
C LEU A 155 15.57 -1.74 0.65
N LEU A 156 15.68 -1.96 1.95
CA LEU A 156 14.76 -1.43 2.94
C LEU A 156 15.26 -0.05 3.33
N ILE A 157 14.41 0.96 3.16
CA ILE A 157 14.78 2.37 3.35
C ILE A 157 13.84 2.98 4.37
N CYS A 158 14.39 3.72 5.32
CA CYS A 158 13.66 4.53 6.29
C CYS A 158 13.77 6.00 5.94
N ILE A 159 12.63 6.65 5.79
CA ILE A 159 12.51 8.08 5.44
C ILE A 159 11.82 8.78 6.60
N GLU A 160 12.34 9.94 7.01
CA GLU A 160 11.65 10.79 7.97
C GLU A 160 10.43 11.46 7.34
N ASN A 161 9.30 11.42 8.02
CA ASN A 161 8.03 11.86 7.47
C ASN A 161 7.93 13.38 7.23
N ILE A 162 8.67 14.18 8.03
CA ILE A 162 8.61 15.65 7.95
C ILE A 162 9.51 16.18 6.85
N THR A 163 10.78 15.75 6.85
CA THR A 163 11.81 16.28 5.95
C THR A 163 11.94 15.51 4.65
N GLY A 164 11.53 14.23 4.62
CA GLY A 164 11.79 13.32 3.50
C GLY A 164 13.24 12.81 3.45
N GLU A 165 14.04 13.06 4.47
CA GLU A 165 15.42 12.60 4.54
C GLU A 165 15.51 11.10 4.78
N VAL A 166 16.43 10.44 4.09
CA VAL A 166 16.75 9.04 4.31
C VAL A 166 17.60 8.90 5.56
N LEU A 167 17.04 8.30 6.60
CA LEU A 167 17.77 8.07 7.85
C LEU A 167 18.72 6.87 7.75
N TRP A 168 18.27 5.83 7.08
CA TRP A 168 19.08 4.65 6.77
C TRP A 168 18.52 3.88 5.59
N SER A 169 19.40 3.10 4.96
CA SER A 169 19.09 2.17 3.88
C SER A 169 19.90 0.89 4.05
N LYS A 170 19.23 -0.26 3.91
CA LYS A 170 19.83 -1.60 4.07
C LYS A 170 19.47 -2.52 2.93
N ASN A 171 20.46 -3.15 2.31
CA ASN A 171 20.20 -4.27 1.44
C ASN A 171 19.94 -5.51 2.29
N ILE A 172 18.68 -5.97 2.27
CA ILE A 172 18.27 -7.07 3.14
C ILE A 172 18.90 -8.39 2.71
N TYR A 173 19.00 -8.66 1.39
CA TYR A 173 19.61 -9.90 0.94
C TYR A 173 21.09 -10.00 1.35
N SER A 174 21.86 -8.92 1.20
CA SER A 174 23.30 -8.93 1.55
C SER A 174 23.56 -9.14 3.04
N SER A 175 22.59 -8.86 3.90
CA SER A 175 22.68 -9.10 5.34
C SER A 175 22.37 -10.54 5.77
N LEU A 176 21.92 -11.38 4.82
CA LEU A 176 21.59 -12.79 5.07
C LEU A 176 22.79 -13.69 4.74
N SER A 177 22.92 -14.82 5.45
CA SER A 177 23.90 -15.85 5.09
C SER A 177 23.54 -16.47 3.72
N ASN A 178 24.55 -16.92 2.95
CA ASN A 178 24.36 -17.55 1.64
C ASN A 178 23.36 -18.70 1.66
N LYS A 179 23.34 -19.48 2.75
CA LYS A 179 22.39 -20.58 2.98
C LYS A 179 20.95 -20.13 3.07
N ILE A 180 20.72 -18.93 3.61
CA ILE A 180 19.37 -18.34 3.73
C ILE A 180 19.00 -17.62 2.43
N GLN A 181 19.93 -16.89 1.83
CA GLN A 181 19.70 -16.20 0.54
C GLN A 181 19.19 -17.17 -0.53
N SER A 182 19.78 -18.37 -0.64
CA SER A 182 19.36 -19.38 -1.61
C SER A 182 17.97 -19.97 -1.38
N LYS A 183 17.38 -19.74 -0.19
CA LYS A 183 16.05 -20.26 0.20
C LYS A 183 14.95 -19.20 0.17
N ILE A 184 15.33 -17.93 0.25
CA ILE A 184 14.41 -16.81 0.18
C ILE A 184 14.31 -16.38 -1.28
N ASP A 185 13.08 -16.44 -1.80
CA ASP A 185 12.73 -15.85 -3.08
C ASP A 185 12.39 -14.36 -2.91
N LYS A 186 11.45 -13.82 -3.65
CA LYS A 186 11.01 -12.44 -3.51
C LYS A 186 10.26 -12.20 -2.20
N PHE A 187 10.44 -11.01 -1.63
CA PHE A 187 9.58 -10.51 -0.57
C PHE A 187 8.21 -10.10 -1.15
N VAL A 188 7.16 -10.33 -0.36
CA VAL A 188 5.77 -10.11 -0.78
C VAL A 188 5.04 -9.12 0.10
N GLU A 189 5.50 -8.92 1.34
CA GLU A 189 4.84 -8.01 2.27
C GLU A 189 5.81 -7.44 3.30
N LEU A 190 5.61 -6.14 3.62
CA LEU A 190 6.26 -5.41 4.69
C LEU A 190 5.19 -4.96 5.69
N LYS A 191 5.39 -5.24 6.96
CA LYS A 191 4.51 -4.83 8.06
C LYS A 191 5.33 -4.25 9.21
N ILE A 192 4.63 -3.67 10.17
CA ILE A 192 5.19 -3.31 11.47
C ILE A 192 4.28 -3.83 12.58
N ALA A 193 4.87 -4.53 13.54
CA ALA A 193 4.19 -5.01 14.74
C ALA A 193 5.19 -5.05 15.90
N ASN A 194 4.72 -4.73 17.11
CA ASN A 194 5.54 -4.72 18.33
C ASN A 194 6.88 -3.99 18.16
N SER A 195 6.86 -2.82 17.52
CA SER A 195 8.05 -2.00 17.23
C SER A 195 9.14 -2.71 16.42
N LYS A 196 8.77 -3.73 15.63
CA LYS A 196 9.64 -4.42 14.68
C LYS A 196 9.09 -4.28 13.28
N LEU A 197 9.99 -4.10 12.31
CA LEU A 197 9.64 -4.29 10.91
C LEU A 197 9.65 -5.77 10.60
N ILE A 198 8.70 -6.20 9.80
CA ILE A 198 8.53 -7.60 9.45
C ILE A 198 8.46 -7.72 7.95
N LEU A 199 9.36 -8.50 7.37
CA LEU A 199 9.35 -8.88 5.97
C LEU A 199 8.92 -10.34 5.81
N PHE A 200 8.02 -10.56 4.86
CA PHE A 200 7.58 -11.90 4.48
C PHE A 200 8.03 -12.23 3.06
N SER A 201 8.61 -13.41 2.88
CA SER A 201 8.96 -13.91 1.56
C SER A 201 7.88 -14.83 1.01
N LYS A 202 7.77 -14.87 -0.32
CA LYS A 202 6.84 -15.78 -1.01
C LYS A 202 7.12 -17.24 -0.72
N SER A 203 8.37 -17.60 -0.39
CA SER A 203 8.80 -18.95 0.01
C SER A 203 8.46 -19.31 1.47
N GLY A 204 7.82 -18.41 2.22
CA GLY A 204 7.32 -18.70 3.57
C GLY A 204 8.30 -18.37 4.69
N TYR A 205 9.25 -17.48 4.47
CA TYR A 205 10.11 -16.97 5.52
C TYR A 205 9.56 -15.67 6.10
N PHE A 206 9.73 -15.53 7.40
CA PHE A 206 9.46 -14.37 8.22
C PHE A 206 10.82 -13.80 8.69
N LEU A 207 11.03 -12.53 8.48
CA LEU A 207 12.19 -11.79 8.96
C LEU A 207 11.72 -10.67 9.87
N SER A 208 12.23 -10.67 11.11
CA SER A 208 12.05 -9.55 12.04
C SER A 208 13.28 -8.65 12.02
N LEU A 209 13.04 -7.34 11.87
CA LEU A 209 14.10 -6.35 11.75
C LEU A 209 13.91 -5.23 12.75
N ASN A 210 15.03 -4.68 13.20
CA ASN A 210 15.03 -3.48 14.00
C ASN A 210 14.57 -2.27 13.18
N HIS A 211 13.54 -1.58 13.63
CA HIS A 211 12.97 -0.46 12.87
C HIS A 211 13.85 0.79 12.83
N ASN A 212 14.78 0.94 13.79
CA ASN A 212 15.70 2.08 13.85
C ASN A 212 16.95 1.91 12.98
N SER A 213 17.34 0.66 12.68
CA SER A 213 18.59 0.36 11.97
C SER A 213 18.44 -0.49 10.72
N GLY A 214 17.28 -1.12 10.53
CA GLY A 214 17.04 -2.09 9.46
C GLY A 214 17.80 -3.41 9.61
N ASN A 215 18.47 -3.65 10.75
CA ASN A 215 19.20 -4.89 10.97
C ASN A 215 18.24 -6.06 11.15
N VAL A 216 18.55 -7.17 10.48
CA VAL A 216 17.81 -8.44 10.65
C VAL A 216 18.17 -9.03 12.02
N GLU A 217 17.16 -9.24 12.87
CA GLU A 217 17.34 -9.77 14.22
C GLU A 217 16.93 -11.24 14.33
N TYR A 218 15.92 -11.62 13.54
CA TYR A 218 15.40 -12.97 13.60
C TYR A 218 14.86 -13.42 12.26
N ILE A 219 15.06 -14.70 11.94
CA ILE A 219 14.58 -15.33 10.70
C ILE A 219 13.96 -16.66 11.04
N LYS A 220 12.74 -16.91 10.56
CA LYS A 220 12.05 -18.19 10.74
C LYS A 220 11.31 -18.58 9.46
N LYS A 221 11.32 -19.85 9.14
CA LYS A 221 10.41 -20.42 8.15
C LYS A 221 9.08 -20.74 8.81
N ILE A 222 8.03 -20.02 8.44
CA ILE A 222 6.68 -20.13 9.02
C ILE A 222 5.73 -20.97 8.16
N SER A 223 6.00 -21.11 6.87
CA SER A 223 5.26 -22.00 5.99
C SER A 223 6.18 -22.84 5.12
N LYS A 224 5.96 -24.15 5.08
CA LYS A 224 6.70 -25.06 4.20
C LYS A 224 6.31 -24.87 2.73
N ASN A 225 5.05 -24.52 2.49
CA ASN A 225 4.46 -24.38 1.15
C ASN A 225 4.57 -22.95 0.60
N GLY A 226 5.11 -22.00 1.38
CA GLY A 226 5.13 -20.58 1.00
C GLY A 226 3.84 -19.85 1.38
N ILE A 227 3.71 -18.59 0.95
CA ILE A 227 2.61 -17.69 1.28
C ILE A 227 1.82 -17.36 0.02
N ASN A 228 0.48 -17.40 0.10
CA ASN A 228 -0.45 -17.10 -1.00
C ASN A 228 -1.42 -15.96 -0.71
N SER A 229 -1.55 -15.50 0.52
CA SER A 229 -2.42 -14.37 0.91
C SER A 229 -1.63 -13.18 1.41
N GLU A 230 -2.29 -12.04 1.57
CA GLU A 230 -1.85 -11.00 2.50
C GLU A 230 -1.85 -11.55 3.93
N ILE A 231 -0.98 -10.98 4.77
CA ILE A 231 -0.86 -11.37 6.18
C ILE A 231 -1.74 -10.44 7.02
N ALA A 232 -2.63 -11.03 7.80
CA ALA A 232 -3.49 -10.32 8.73
C ALA A 232 -2.96 -10.44 10.17
N PHE A 233 -3.02 -9.33 10.90
CA PHE A 233 -2.76 -9.30 12.35
C PHE A 233 -4.02 -8.86 13.07
N THR A 234 -4.46 -9.64 14.06
CA THR A 234 -5.58 -9.30 14.91
C THR A 234 -5.43 -9.97 16.28
N ASN A 235 -5.75 -9.27 17.36
CA ASN A 235 -5.76 -9.78 18.73
C ASN A 235 -4.48 -10.54 19.12
N ASN A 236 -3.30 -9.98 18.79
CA ASN A 236 -1.98 -10.57 18.97
C ASN A 236 -1.68 -11.82 18.13
N ASN A 237 -2.58 -12.24 17.27
CA ASN A 237 -2.38 -13.37 16.37
C ASN A 237 -2.06 -12.88 14.96
N MET A 238 -1.26 -13.68 14.25
CA MET A 238 -0.94 -13.50 12.85
C MET A 238 -1.58 -14.63 12.03
N PHE A 239 -2.27 -14.27 10.95
CA PHE A 239 -2.95 -15.19 10.05
C PHE A 239 -2.41 -15.06 8.64
N LEU A 240 -2.22 -16.18 7.97
CA LEU A 240 -1.91 -16.24 6.54
C LEU A 240 -2.49 -17.50 5.91
N ILE A 241 -2.65 -17.49 4.58
CA ILE A 241 -3.00 -18.67 3.79
C ILE A 241 -1.77 -19.11 3.01
N ASP A 242 -1.39 -20.37 3.10
CA ASP A 242 -0.29 -20.94 2.34
C ASP A 242 -0.70 -21.27 0.89
N ARG A 243 0.24 -21.68 0.04
CA ARG A 243 -0.03 -22.04 -1.36
C ARG A 243 -0.90 -23.28 -1.53
N ASN A 244 -1.10 -24.05 -0.49
CA ASN A 244 -2.03 -25.20 -0.47
C ASN A 244 -3.43 -24.80 0.06
N ASN A 245 -3.71 -23.47 0.13
CA ASN A 245 -4.95 -22.91 0.66
C ASN A 245 -5.25 -23.28 2.13
N LYS A 246 -4.21 -23.57 2.89
CA LYS A 246 -4.34 -23.83 4.31
C LYS A 246 -4.18 -22.55 5.10
N LEU A 247 -5.15 -22.24 5.97
CA LEU A 247 -5.05 -21.18 6.94
C LEU A 247 -4.06 -21.57 8.04
N LEU A 248 -3.08 -20.70 8.29
CA LEU A 248 -2.10 -20.84 9.37
C LEU A 248 -2.27 -19.69 10.34
N GLU A 249 -2.25 -20.02 11.63
CA GLU A 249 -2.34 -19.07 12.75
C GLU A 249 -1.07 -19.17 13.60
N PHE A 250 -0.59 -18.00 14.04
CA PHE A 250 0.60 -17.87 14.89
C PHE A 250 0.28 -16.88 16.01
N ASN A 251 0.60 -17.27 17.24
CA ASN A 251 0.48 -16.48 18.47
C ASN A 251 1.82 -15.83 18.83
#